data_0ffbc8d375b45ef052fb229dd37b0caa
#
_entry.id   0ffbc8d375b45ef052fb229dd37b0caa
#
_cell.length_a   1.000
_cell.length_b   1.000
_cell.length_c   1.000
_cell.angle_alpha   90.00
_cell.angle_beta   90.00
_cell.angle_gamma   90.00
#
_symmetry.space_group_name_H-M   'P 1'
#
loop_
_entity.id
_entity.type
_entity.pdbx_description
1 polymer ?
#
loop_
_entity_poly.entity_id
_entity_poly.type
_entity_poly.pdbx_seq_one_letter_code
_entity_poly.pdbx_strand_id
1 'polypeptide(L)'
;METDLIKTGFFKREERIKNPVSFKKLFKNGKKASISEAKIFYLENGTEMNRVGFPLPRGYGNAVQRNLSKRYSREVYRLLKTHLNTGYDILLLVYPGNDSFSTRCVQFRTLFKKAGLIKE
;
A
#
# COMPACT_ATOMS: atom_id res chain seq x y z
N MET A 1 23.75 7.92 9.57
CA MET A 1 23.32 6.68 9.44
C MET A 1 21.91 6.53 9.70
N GLU A 2 21.49 6.67 10.89
CA GLU A 2 20.11 6.64 11.20
C GLU A 2 19.31 7.62 10.41
N THR A 3 19.90 8.75 10.10
CA THR A 3 19.23 9.77 9.30
C THR A 3 18.85 9.23 7.94
N ASP A 4 19.72 8.46 7.34
CA ASP A 4 19.45 7.91 6.02
C ASP A 4 18.33 6.87 6.08
N LEU A 5 18.32 6.04 7.11
CA LEU A 5 17.26 5.10 7.28
C LEU A 5 15.92 5.79 7.44
N ILE A 6 15.90 6.84 8.21
CA ILE A 6 14.68 7.60 8.40
C ILE A 6 14.20 8.19 7.10
N LYS A 7 15.11 8.76 6.33
CA LYS A 7 14.72 9.37 5.06
C LYS A 7 14.18 8.35 4.07
N THR A 8 14.83 7.21 3.97
CA THR A 8 14.43 6.22 2.96
C THR A 8 13.22 5.43 3.37
N GLY A 9 13.06 5.16 4.68
CA GLY A 9 11.98 4.33 5.14
C GLY A 9 10.84 5.06 5.83
N PHE A 10 10.90 6.39 5.85
CA PHE A 10 9.92 7.16 6.62
C PHE A 10 8.59 7.25 5.88
N PHE A 11 7.50 6.94 6.59
CA PHE A 11 6.15 7.01 6.04
C PHE A 11 5.47 8.24 6.64
N LYS A 12 5.49 9.34 5.90
CA LYS A 12 5.00 10.61 6.39
C LYS A 12 3.50 10.70 6.37
N ARG A 13 2.96 11.61 7.17
CA ARG A 13 1.52 11.82 7.21
C ARG A 13 0.97 12.19 5.84
N GLU A 14 1.71 13.00 5.09
CA GLU A 14 1.26 13.44 3.76
C GLU A 14 1.15 12.30 2.77
N GLU A 15 1.81 11.18 3.04
CA GLU A 15 1.77 10.03 2.17
C GLU A 15 0.61 9.10 2.45
N ARG A 16 -0.23 9.43 3.42
CA ARG A 16 -1.36 8.59 3.81
C ARG A 16 -2.66 9.11 3.24
N ILE A 17 -3.44 8.22 2.68
CA ILE A 17 -4.78 8.56 2.23
C ILE A 17 -5.73 8.33 3.40
N LYS A 18 -6.41 9.38 3.85
CA LYS A 18 -7.32 9.29 4.98
C LYS A 18 -8.76 9.63 4.63
N ASN A 19 -8.95 10.34 3.53
CA ASN A 19 -10.27 10.86 3.17
C ASN A 19 -11.14 9.76 2.56
N PRO A 20 -12.33 9.51 3.11
CA PRO A 20 -13.23 8.51 2.53
C PRO A 20 -13.59 8.76 1.08
N VAL A 21 -13.64 10.01 0.66
CA VAL A 21 -13.93 10.34 -0.74
C VAL A 21 -12.82 9.82 -1.64
N SER A 22 -11.57 9.93 -1.20
CA SER A 22 -10.44 9.42 -1.96
C SER A 22 -10.51 7.90 -2.09
N PHE A 23 -10.89 7.20 -1.02
CA PHE A 23 -11.05 5.76 -1.08
C PHE A 23 -12.12 5.37 -2.09
N LYS A 24 -13.26 6.03 -2.05
CA LYS A 24 -14.35 5.72 -2.98
C LYS A 24 -13.93 5.97 -4.43
N LYS A 25 -13.24 7.08 -4.65
CA LYS A 25 -12.78 7.42 -6.00
C LYS A 25 -11.83 6.35 -6.53
N LEU A 26 -10.91 5.89 -5.71
CA LEU A 26 -9.96 4.87 -6.12
C LEU A 26 -10.65 3.54 -6.39
N PHE A 27 -11.58 3.13 -5.53
CA PHE A 27 -12.30 1.89 -5.77
C PHE A 27 -13.12 1.94 -7.05
N LYS A 28 -13.67 3.11 -7.36
CA LYS A 28 -14.56 3.23 -8.52
C LYS A 28 -13.79 3.48 -9.81
N ASN A 29 -12.82 4.39 -9.77
CA ASN A 29 -12.17 4.87 -11.00
C ASN A 29 -10.72 4.41 -11.16
N GLY A 30 -10.12 3.84 -10.12
CA GLY A 30 -8.73 3.44 -10.18
C GLY A 30 -8.49 2.23 -11.06
N LYS A 31 -7.28 2.14 -11.56
CA LYS A 31 -6.84 0.91 -12.21
C LYS A 31 -6.61 -0.15 -11.14
N LYS A 32 -6.68 -1.40 -11.55
CA LYS A 32 -6.61 -2.52 -10.60
C LYS A 32 -5.64 -3.56 -11.06
N ALA A 33 -4.98 -4.21 -10.10
CA ALA A 33 -4.29 -5.45 -10.32
C ALA A 33 -4.53 -6.32 -9.08
N SER A 34 -4.51 -7.62 -9.24
CA SER A 34 -4.84 -8.49 -8.12
C SER A 34 -4.07 -9.79 -8.14
N ILE A 35 -3.89 -10.34 -6.96
CA ILE A 35 -3.45 -11.70 -6.73
C ILE A 35 -4.51 -12.33 -5.85
N SER A 36 -4.37 -13.63 -5.54
CA SER A 36 -5.43 -14.30 -4.79
C SER A 36 -5.64 -13.72 -3.41
N GLU A 37 -4.59 -13.17 -2.79
CA GLU A 37 -4.67 -12.70 -1.41
C GLU A 37 -4.79 -11.19 -1.26
N ALA A 38 -4.65 -10.43 -2.34
CA ALA A 38 -4.61 -8.97 -2.21
C ALA A 38 -4.91 -8.29 -3.54
N LYS A 39 -5.28 -7.03 -3.44
CA LYS A 39 -5.55 -6.18 -4.63
C LYS A 39 -4.87 -4.84 -4.46
N ILE A 40 -4.49 -4.24 -5.59
CA ILE A 40 -4.01 -2.87 -5.61
C ILE A 40 -4.95 -2.05 -6.49
N PHE A 41 -5.28 -0.85 -6.02
CA PHE A 41 -6.02 0.15 -6.80
C PHE A 41 -5.10 1.36 -6.91
N TYR A 42 -4.96 1.93 -8.09
CA TYR A 42 -4.05 3.05 -8.26
C TYR A 42 -4.55 4.01 -9.33
N LEU A 43 -4.18 5.28 -9.16
CA LEU A 43 -4.63 6.34 -10.04
C LEU A 43 -3.63 7.49 -9.94
N GLU A 44 -3.30 8.08 -11.08
CA GLU A 44 -2.41 9.24 -11.08
C GLU A 44 -3.05 10.37 -10.29
N ASN A 45 -2.25 11.06 -9.48
CA ASN A 45 -2.77 12.09 -8.59
C ASN A 45 -2.31 13.51 -8.92
N GLY A 46 -1.52 13.67 -9.99
CA GLY A 46 -1.09 15.00 -10.41
C GLY A 46 -0.02 15.65 -9.55
N THR A 47 0.55 14.89 -8.61
CA THR A 47 1.62 15.41 -7.76
C THR A 47 2.89 14.60 -7.99
N GLU A 48 3.94 14.96 -7.27
CA GLU A 48 5.21 14.27 -7.42
C GLU A 48 5.40 13.19 -6.37
N MET A 49 4.42 12.98 -5.50
CA MET A 49 4.58 11.98 -4.46
C MET A 49 3.41 11.02 -4.46
N ASN A 50 3.67 9.82 -3.96
CA ASN A 50 2.63 8.82 -3.81
C ASN A 50 1.91 9.00 -2.48
N ARG A 51 0.62 8.70 -2.50
CA ARG A 51 -0.15 8.58 -1.26
C ARG A 51 -0.73 7.19 -1.25
N VAL A 52 -0.76 6.58 -0.07
CA VAL A 52 -1.17 5.18 0.05
C VAL A 52 -2.12 4.97 1.22
N GLY A 53 -3.07 4.07 1.04
CA GLY A 53 -3.96 3.62 2.09
C GLY A 53 -3.96 2.10 2.13
N PHE A 54 -4.28 1.56 3.31
CA PHE A 54 -4.27 0.12 3.53
C PHE A 54 -5.63 -0.32 4.06
N PRO A 55 -6.67 -0.30 3.20
CA PRO A 55 -7.99 -0.73 3.66
C PRO A 55 -8.00 -2.24 3.90
N LEU A 56 -8.82 -2.64 4.85
CA LEU A 56 -9.05 -4.05 5.12
C LEU A 56 -10.54 -4.33 4.90
N PRO A 57 -10.87 -5.50 4.37
CA PRO A 57 -12.27 -5.82 4.16
C PRO A 57 -13.00 -5.97 5.48
N ARG A 58 -14.32 -5.78 5.43
CA ARG A 58 -15.15 -6.00 6.58
C ARG A 58 -15.00 -7.45 7.00
N GLY A 59 -14.89 -7.69 8.31
CA GLY A 59 -14.74 -9.04 8.80
C GLY A 59 -13.34 -9.58 8.73
N TYR A 60 -12.34 -8.72 8.50
CA TYR A 60 -10.96 -9.18 8.43
C TYR A 60 -10.53 -9.92 9.70
N GLY A 61 -11.07 -9.54 10.84
CA GLY A 61 -10.70 -10.14 12.10
C GLY A 61 -10.93 -9.15 13.22
N ASN A 62 -10.41 -9.46 14.41
CA ASN A 62 -10.55 -8.57 15.54
C ASN A 62 -9.59 -7.39 15.44
N ALA A 63 -9.67 -6.47 16.40
CA ALA A 63 -8.88 -5.25 16.37
C ALA A 63 -7.39 -5.53 16.37
N VAL A 64 -6.96 -6.52 17.13
CA VAL A 64 -5.54 -6.86 17.19
C VAL A 64 -5.04 -7.36 15.82
N GLN A 65 -5.81 -8.24 15.19
CA GLN A 65 -5.45 -8.78 13.88
C GLN A 65 -5.45 -7.68 12.81
N ARG A 66 -6.43 -6.79 12.85
CA ARG A 66 -6.49 -5.70 11.89
C ARG A 66 -5.31 -4.75 12.06
N ASN A 67 -4.96 -4.41 13.29
CA ASN A 67 -3.84 -3.52 13.55
C ASN A 67 -2.51 -4.14 13.13
N LEU A 68 -2.35 -5.43 13.37
CA LEU A 68 -1.13 -6.12 12.98
C LEU A 68 -0.99 -6.16 11.46
N SER A 69 -2.07 -6.44 10.76
CA SER A 69 -2.05 -6.47 9.30
C SER A 69 -1.66 -5.10 8.74
N LYS A 70 -2.25 -4.03 9.28
CA LYS A 70 -1.90 -2.68 8.83
C LYS A 70 -0.44 -2.35 9.11
N ARG A 71 0.06 -2.81 10.25
CA ARG A 71 1.46 -2.59 10.59
C ARG A 71 2.39 -3.25 9.59
N TYR A 72 2.12 -4.51 9.24
CA TYR A 72 2.91 -5.19 8.22
C TYR A 72 2.86 -4.42 6.90
N SER A 73 1.68 -3.99 6.50
CA SER A 73 1.51 -3.26 5.25
C SER A 73 2.33 -1.98 5.24
N ARG A 74 2.28 -1.21 6.32
CA ARG A 74 3.04 0.04 6.40
C ARG A 74 4.55 -0.22 6.35
N GLU A 75 5.01 -1.25 7.07
CA GLU A 75 6.44 -1.54 7.11
C GLU A 75 6.95 -2.02 5.76
N VAL A 76 6.19 -2.87 5.09
CA VAL A 76 6.58 -3.33 3.77
C VAL A 76 6.57 -2.19 2.76
N TYR A 77 5.54 -1.33 2.82
CA TYR A 77 5.49 -0.19 1.92
C TYR A 77 6.70 0.72 2.11
N ARG A 78 7.11 0.97 3.36
CA ARG A 78 8.29 1.79 3.61
C ARG A 78 9.53 1.24 2.92
N LEU A 79 9.68 -0.08 2.91
CA LEU A 79 10.83 -0.71 2.28
C LEU A 79 10.77 -0.64 0.76
N LEU A 80 9.59 -0.69 0.18
CA LEU A 80 9.44 -0.74 -1.27
C LEU A 80 9.28 0.63 -1.91
N LYS A 81 8.94 1.64 -1.13
CA LYS A 81 8.50 2.92 -1.71
C LYS A 81 9.58 3.60 -2.55
N THR A 82 10.84 3.42 -2.23
CA THR A 82 11.91 4.05 -3.00
C THR A 82 12.08 3.43 -4.38
N HIS A 83 11.50 2.25 -4.60
CA HIS A 83 11.58 1.57 -5.88
C HIS A 83 10.34 1.81 -6.74
N LEU A 84 9.43 2.66 -6.31
CA LEU A 84 8.18 2.88 -7.02
C LEU A 84 8.21 4.16 -7.83
N ASN A 85 7.51 4.13 -8.97
CA ASN A 85 7.21 5.36 -9.68
C ASN A 85 6.32 6.22 -8.80
N THR A 86 6.42 7.53 -8.93
CA THR A 86 5.71 8.46 -8.05
C THR A 86 4.57 9.14 -8.79
N GLY A 87 3.71 9.82 -8.02
CA GLY A 87 2.59 10.54 -8.60
C GLY A 87 1.29 9.75 -8.62
N TYR A 88 1.15 8.79 -7.71
CA TYR A 88 -0.03 7.93 -7.68
C TYR A 88 -0.68 7.93 -6.31
N ASP A 89 -2.00 7.84 -6.31
CA ASP A 89 -2.76 7.42 -5.13
C ASP A 89 -2.93 5.92 -5.23
N ILE A 90 -2.64 5.21 -4.15
CA ILE A 90 -2.57 3.75 -4.14
C ILE A 90 -3.35 3.20 -2.95
N LEU A 91 -4.19 2.20 -3.19
CA LEU A 91 -4.80 1.43 -2.11
C LEU A 91 -4.33 -0.01 -2.22
N LEU A 92 -3.88 -0.56 -1.11
CA LEU A 92 -3.44 -1.94 -1.02
C LEU A 92 -4.39 -2.66 -0.09
N LEU A 93 -5.28 -3.46 -0.66
CA LEU A 93 -6.30 -4.20 0.06
C LEU A 93 -5.84 -5.64 0.23
N VAL A 94 -5.80 -6.11 1.47
CA VAL A 94 -5.34 -7.45 1.79
C VAL A 94 -6.49 -8.23 2.40
N TYR A 95 -6.67 -9.47 1.94
CA TYR A 95 -7.70 -10.35 2.49
C TYR A 95 -7.14 -11.17 3.64
N PRO A 96 -8.00 -11.65 4.55
CA PRO A 96 -7.54 -12.47 5.66
C PRO A 96 -6.81 -13.72 5.17
N GLY A 97 -5.78 -14.11 5.90
CA GLY A 97 -5.01 -15.30 5.54
C GLY A 97 -3.69 -15.29 6.27
N ASN A 98 -2.65 -15.72 5.57
CA ASN A 98 -1.32 -15.79 6.14
C ASN A 98 -0.73 -14.39 6.30
N ASP A 99 -0.83 -13.83 7.49
CA ASP A 99 -0.25 -12.53 7.77
C ASP A 99 1.14 -12.71 8.36
N SER A 100 2.15 -12.32 7.61
CA SER A 100 3.52 -12.23 8.10
C SER A 100 4.22 -11.15 7.30
N PHE A 101 5.32 -10.66 7.83
CA PHE A 101 6.08 -9.62 7.15
C PHE A 101 6.59 -10.13 5.80
N SER A 102 7.17 -11.33 5.78
CA SER A 102 7.73 -11.86 4.54
C SER A 102 6.66 -12.15 3.49
N THR A 103 5.52 -12.69 3.90
CA THR A 103 4.42 -12.91 2.97
C THR A 103 3.93 -11.58 2.41
N ARG A 104 3.81 -10.56 3.25
CA ARG A 104 3.34 -9.26 2.80
C ARG A 104 4.33 -8.63 1.82
N CYS A 105 5.65 -8.85 2.01
CA CYS A 105 6.64 -8.37 1.05
C CYS A 105 6.43 -8.97 -0.33
N VAL A 106 6.20 -10.27 -0.39
CA VAL A 106 5.97 -10.94 -1.67
C VAL A 106 4.70 -10.43 -2.32
N GLN A 107 3.63 -10.31 -1.53
CA GLN A 107 2.34 -9.85 -2.04
C GLN A 107 2.43 -8.46 -2.64
N PHE A 108 3.02 -7.53 -1.91
CA PHE A 108 3.09 -6.14 -2.38
C PHE A 108 4.04 -5.99 -3.57
N ARG A 109 5.16 -6.69 -3.53
CA ARG A 109 6.08 -6.63 -4.67
C ARG A 109 5.41 -7.15 -5.93
N THR A 110 4.69 -8.26 -5.82
CA THR A 110 3.98 -8.83 -6.96
C THR A 110 2.92 -7.87 -7.49
N LEU A 111 2.17 -7.25 -6.59
CA LEU A 111 1.13 -6.30 -6.99
C LEU A 111 1.72 -5.08 -7.68
N PHE A 112 2.80 -4.52 -7.13
CA PHE A 112 3.43 -3.36 -7.75
C PHE A 112 3.98 -3.70 -9.12
N LYS A 113 4.52 -4.90 -9.29
CA LYS A 113 4.99 -5.34 -10.60
C LYS A 113 3.84 -5.46 -11.59
N LYS A 114 2.76 -6.09 -11.18
CA LYS A 114 1.58 -6.23 -12.05
C LYS A 114 1.00 -4.88 -12.42
N ALA A 115 1.04 -3.93 -11.53
CA ALA A 115 0.52 -2.59 -11.79
C ALA A 115 1.47 -1.75 -12.64
N GLY A 116 2.71 -2.20 -12.82
CA GLY A 116 3.68 -1.43 -13.58
C GLY A 116 4.22 -0.23 -12.83
N LEU A 117 4.20 -0.28 -11.49
CA LEU A 117 4.63 0.86 -10.69
C LEU A 117 6.06 0.77 -10.20
N ILE A 118 6.75 -0.33 -10.46
CA ILE A 118 8.14 -0.47 -10.04
C ILE A 118 9.04 0.21 -11.05
N LYS A 119 9.97 1.01 -10.57
CA LYS A 119 10.95 1.67 -11.43
C LYS A 119 11.83 0.65 -12.13
N GLU A 120 12.17 0.95 -13.34
CA GLU A 120 13.06 0.11 -14.14
C GLU A 120 14.52 0.44 -13.88
#